data_fe0afb105f91d1fb28250e3577d20643
#
_entry.id   fe0afb105f91d1fb28250e3577d20643
#
_cell.length_a   1.000
_cell.length_b   1.000
_cell.length_c   1.000
_cell.angle_alpha   90.00
_cell.angle_beta   90.00
_cell.angle_gamma   90.00
#
_symmetry.space_group_name_H-M   'P 1'
#
loop_
_entity.id
_entity.type
_entity.pdbx_description
1 polymer ?
#
loop_
_entity_poly.entity_id
_entity_poly.type
_entity_poly.pdbx_seq_one_letter_code
_entity_poly.pdbx_strand_id
1 'polypeptide(L)'
;MRTNILILFTLLFFSVNAENTSKIIYKSYVEKDMSTWKTKIDSLQKEKEVGHLSIASQWQLLEYQYGYIAWAISKKKTMKREADDYLEVAKENLSDLVQLSGKTSLSNAYNAAFVAYEIGITPFKAPFIGLKCMKYGETAVKQDSTNYFALIQYGNIMNYMPNAFGGSKDKALVYYKKAREIMRKDEVLYKENWLYMNLILTIADIYKNKNDYEATKQYYLEALELEPGYKFVEELMGNLIKN
;
A
#
# COMPACT_ATOMS: atom_id res chain seq x y z
N MET A 1 27.80 -8.86 32.87
CA MET A 1 28.01 -9.13 31.43
C MET A 1 27.01 -10.09 30.77
N ARG A 2 25.97 -10.57 31.45
CA ARG A 2 24.96 -11.51 30.85
C ARG A 2 23.72 -10.84 30.28
N THR A 3 23.43 -9.59 30.64
CA THR A 3 22.18 -8.91 30.26
C THR A 3 22.20 -8.34 28.83
N ASN A 4 23.38 -8.00 28.30
CA ASN A 4 23.50 -7.39 26.95
C ASN A 4 23.39 -8.40 25.81
N ILE A 5 23.63 -9.68 26.04
CA ILE A 5 23.54 -10.72 25.01
C ILE A 5 22.09 -11.10 24.74
N LEU A 6 21.22 -11.04 25.74
CA LEU A 6 19.79 -11.38 25.59
C LEU A 6 19.05 -10.32 24.76
N ILE A 7 19.40 -9.03 24.94
CA ILE A 7 18.80 -7.92 24.18
C ILE A 7 19.22 -7.97 22.71
N LEU A 8 20.49 -8.33 22.43
CA LEU A 8 20.98 -8.45 21.06
C LEU A 8 20.33 -9.63 20.32
N PHE A 9 20.11 -10.75 21.01
CA PHE A 9 19.42 -11.92 20.44
C PHE A 9 17.94 -11.64 20.15
N THR A 10 17.22 -10.93 21.02
CA THR A 10 15.83 -10.57 20.79
C THR A 10 15.69 -9.60 19.62
N LEU A 11 16.55 -8.60 19.48
CA LEU A 11 16.53 -7.67 18.33
C LEU A 11 16.84 -8.38 17.01
N LEU A 12 17.76 -9.34 16.98
CA LEU A 12 18.05 -10.17 15.80
C LEU A 12 16.87 -11.07 15.42
N PHE A 13 16.17 -11.69 16.37
CA PHE A 13 15.00 -12.50 16.10
C PHE A 13 13.82 -11.68 15.56
N PHE A 14 13.60 -10.46 16.05
CA PHE A 14 12.55 -9.57 15.56
C PHE A 14 12.82 -9.08 14.14
N SER A 15 14.08 -8.76 13.80
CA SER A 15 14.43 -8.33 12.44
C SER A 15 14.29 -9.46 11.41
N VAL A 16 14.70 -10.67 11.75
CA VAL A 16 14.59 -11.86 10.88
C VAL A 16 13.11 -12.23 10.62
N ASN A 17 12.25 -12.15 11.63
CA ASN A 17 10.82 -12.44 11.46
C ASN A 17 10.11 -11.39 10.60
N ALA A 18 10.45 -10.12 10.73
CA ALA A 18 9.87 -9.03 9.95
C ALA A 18 10.29 -9.14 8.47
N GLU A 19 11.57 -9.41 8.18
CA GLU A 19 12.07 -9.63 6.82
C GLU A 19 11.42 -10.87 6.18
N ASN A 20 11.29 -11.96 6.90
CA ASN A 20 10.62 -13.16 6.40
C ASN A 20 9.14 -12.88 6.08
N THR A 21 8.45 -12.10 6.91
CA THR A 21 7.04 -11.76 6.66
C THR A 21 6.87 -10.88 5.42
N SER A 22 7.71 -9.88 5.20
CA SER A 22 7.63 -9.02 4.00
C SER A 22 7.86 -9.81 2.72
N LYS A 23 8.79 -10.76 2.70
CA LYS A 23 9.02 -11.67 1.58
C LYS A 23 7.82 -12.58 1.29
N ILE A 24 7.18 -13.10 2.33
CA ILE A 24 5.96 -13.91 2.17
C ILE A 24 4.82 -13.06 1.57
N ILE A 25 4.63 -11.85 2.05
CA ILE A 25 3.62 -10.91 1.55
C ILE A 25 3.90 -10.54 0.08
N TYR A 26 5.17 -10.23 -0.25
CA TYR A 26 5.57 -9.95 -1.62
C TYR A 26 5.29 -11.14 -2.54
N LYS A 27 5.71 -12.34 -2.15
CA LYS A 27 5.45 -13.56 -2.91
C LYS A 27 3.95 -13.81 -3.10
N SER A 28 3.16 -13.64 -2.04
CA SER A 28 1.70 -13.75 -2.11
C SER A 28 1.08 -12.75 -3.10
N TYR A 29 1.63 -11.52 -3.18
CA TYR A 29 1.21 -10.51 -4.14
C TYR A 29 1.49 -10.95 -5.58
N VAL A 30 2.71 -11.39 -5.86
CA VAL A 30 3.15 -11.82 -7.19
C VAL A 30 2.38 -13.07 -7.66
N GLU A 31 2.21 -14.04 -6.79
CA GLU A 31 1.51 -15.30 -7.05
C GLU A 31 -0.02 -15.19 -6.97
N LYS A 32 -0.55 -14.03 -6.56
CA LYS A 32 -1.98 -13.78 -6.28
C LYS A 32 -2.56 -14.71 -5.21
N ASP A 33 -1.72 -15.21 -4.31
CA ASP A 33 -2.12 -16.02 -3.16
C ASP A 33 -2.55 -15.15 -1.98
N MET A 34 -3.77 -14.62 -2.08
CA MET A 34 -4.32 -13.76 -1.04
C MET A 34 -4.74 -14.54 0.21
N SER A 35 -4.82 -15.86 0.15
CA SER A 35 -5.09 -16.70 1.33
C SER A 35 -3.89 -16.73 2.28
N THR A 36 -2.68 -16.86 1.75
CA THR A 36 -1.44 -16.75 2.53
C THR A 36 -1.25 -15.33 3.07
N TRP A 37 -1.54 -14.29 2.26
CA TRP A 37 -1.52 -12.90 2.75
C TRP A 37 -2.45 -12.71 3.95
N LYS A 38 -3.72 -13.14 3.83
CA LYS A 38 -4.71 -13.09 4.90
C LYS A 38 -4.23 -13.79 6.18
N THR A 39 -3.73 -15.02 6.05
CA THR A 39 -3.21 -15.80 7.17
C THR A 39 -2.11 -15.05 7.92
N LYS A 40 -1.23 -14.32 7.20
CA LYS A 40 -0.17 -13.52 7.82
C LYS A 40 -0.72 -12.31 8.56
N ILE A 41 -1.71 -11.60 8.02
CA ILE A 41 -2.39 -10.51 8.72
C ILE A 41 -3.03 -11.02 10.00
N ASP A 42 -3.79 -12.12 9.92
CA ASP A 42 -4.50 -12.69 11.05
C ASP A 42 -3.53 -13.14 12.17
N SER A 43 -2.36 -13.69 11.78
CA SER A 43 -1.30 -14.05 12.74
C SER A 43 -0.72 -12.81 13.44
N LEU A 44 -0.36 -11.78 12.68
CA LEU A 44 0.18 -10.54 13.23
C LEU A 44 -0.84 -9.80 14.10
N GLN A 45 -2.12 -9.84 13.73
CA GLN A 45 -3.19 -9.25 14.54
C GLN A 45 -3.29 -9.92 15.91
N LYS A 46 -3.22 -11.25 15.97
CA LYS A 46 -3.18 -11.99 17.25
C LYS A 46 -1.95 -11.65 18.08
N GLU A 47 -0.77 -11.53 17.46
CA GLU A 47 0.45 -11.12 18.15
C GLU A 47 0.34 -9.69 18.72
N LYS A 48 -0.33 -8.76 17.99
CA LYS A 48 -0.62 -7.41 18.49
C LYS A 48 -1.53 -7.46 19.73
N GLU A 49 -2.61 -8.23 19.67
CA GLU A 49 -3.61 -8.35 20.75
C GLU A 49 -3.00 -8.86 22.06
N VAL A 50 -1.99 -9.71 21.99
CA VAL A 50 -1.26 -10.20 23.18
C VAL A 50 -0.03 -9.33 23.52
N GLY A 51 0.15 -8.21 22.87
CA GLY A 51 1.21 -7.24 23.17
C GLY A 51 2.61 -7.65 22.71
N HIS A 52 2.73 -8.57 21.76
CA HIS A 52 4.00 -9.10 21.28
C HIS A 52 4.57 -8.32 20.07
N LEU A 53 3.81 -7.39 19.47
CA LEU A 53 4.30 -6.60 18.33
C LEU A 53 4.97 -5.28 18.77
N SER A 54 6.16 -5.03 18.24
CA SER A 54 6.80 -3.71 18.31
C SER A 54 5.96 -2.66 17.53
N ILE A 55 6.16 -1.38 17.83
CA ILE A 55 5.51 -0.29 17.08
C ILE A 55 5.83 -0.38 15.58
N ALA A 56 7.08 -0.72 15.21
CA ALA A 56 7.46 -0.90 13.82
C ALA A 56 6.68 -2.05 13.14
N SER A 57 6.52 -3.18 13.82
CA SER A 57 5.75 -4.31 13.31
C SER A 57 4.23 -4.03 13.24
N GLN A 58 3.70 -3.15 14.10
CA GLN A 58 2.32 -2.69 14.01
C GLN A 58 2.10 -1.80 12.78
N TRP A 59 3.06 -0.96 12.39
CA TRP A 59 3.02 -0.22 11.12
C TRP A 59 3.08 -1.15 9.91
N GLN A 60 3.88 -2.23 9.96
CA GLN A 60 3.91 -3.25 8.91
C GLN A 60 2.58 -4.01 8.81
N LEU A 61 1.98 -4.40 9.95
CA LEU A 61 0.64 -4.99 9.95
C LEU A 61 -0.37 -4.08 9.25
N LEU A 62 -0.34 -2.78 9.55
CA LEU A 62 -1.23 -1.80 8.94
C LEU A 62 -1.02 -1.70 7.41
N GLU A 63 0.23 -1.76 6.94
CA GLU A 63 0.55 -1.77 5.52
C GLU A 63 -0.01 -3.03 4.82
N TYR A 64 0.09 -4.18 5.48
CA TYR A 64 -0.44 -5.42 4.91
C TYR A 64 -1.97 -5.45 4.92
N GLN A 65 -2.60 -4.93 5.97
CA GLN A 65 -4.06 -4.72 6.01
C GLN A 65 -4.51 -3.79 4.88
N TYR A 66 -3.81 -2.67 4.67
CA TYR A 66 -4.09 -1.75 3.57
C TYR A 66 -4.08 -2.46 2.21
N GLY A 67 -3.06 -3.27 1.91
CA GLY A 67 -2.97 -4.00 0.64
C GLY A 67 -4.10 -5.03 0.48
N TYR A 68 -4.39 -5.79 1.52
CA TYR A 68 -5.44 -6.81 1.50
C TYR A 68 -6.84 -6.20 1.32
N ILE A 69 -7.15 -5.12 2.04
CA ILE A 69 -8.42 -4.40 1.93
C ILE A 69 -8.62 -3.88 0.50
N ALA A 70 -7.58 -3.29 -0.12
CA ALA A 70 -7.66 -2.83 -1.51
C ALA A 70 -8.01 -3.96 -2.47
N TRP A 71 -7.38 -5.12 -2.30
CA TRP A 71 -7.70 -6.30 -3.09
C TRP A 71 -9.14 -6.78 -2.84
N ALA A 72 -9.59 -6.87 -1.60
CA ALA A 72 -10.94 -7.29 -1.25
C ALA A 72 -12.02 -6.36 -1.86
N ILE A 73 -11.79 -5.03 -1.81
CA ILE A 73 -12.65 -4.03 -2.47
C ILE A 73 -12.74 -4.28 -3.98
N SER A 74 -11.61 -4.67 -4.62
CA SER A 74 -11.60 -4.97 -6.06
C SER A 74 -12.52 -6.14 -6.46
N LYS A 75 -12.83 -7.03 -5.51
CA LYS A 75 -13.78 -8.16 -5.69
C LYS A 75 -15.25 -7.74 -5.54
N LYS A 76 -15.51 -6.46 -5.32
CA LYS A 76 -16.86 -5.85 -5.27
C LYS A 76 -17.78 -6.57 -4.26
N LYS A 77 -18.98 -7.00 -4.74
CA LYS A 77 -20.01 -7.62 -3.87
C LYS A 77 -19.54 -8.89 -3.16
N THR A 78 -18.63 -9.66 -3.79
CA THR A 78 -18.21 -10.98 -3.28
C THR A 78 -17.49 -10.89 -1.95
N MET A 79 -16.67 -9.84 -1.75
CA MET A 79 -15.87 -9.67 -0.54
C MET A 79 -16.17 -8.36 0.21
N LYS A 80 -17.32 -7.75 -0.04
CA LYS A 80 -17.68 -6.46 0.56
C LYS A 80 -17.64 -6.51 2.08
N ARG A 81 -18.23 -7.53 2.69
CA ARG A 81 -18.26 -7.69 4.15
C ARG A 81 -16.87 -7.89 4.72
N GLU A 82 -16.06 -8.74 4.09
CA GLU A 82 -14.70 -8.99 4.54
C GLU A 82 -13.82 -7.73 4.43
N ALA A 83 -13.98 -6.95 3.35
CA ALA A 83 -13.30 -5.66 3.21
C ALA A 83 -13.69 -4.68 4.33
N ASP A 84 -14.97 -4.65 4.71
CA ASP A 84 -15.48 -3.77 5.76
C ASP A 84 -14.95 -4.21 7.14
N ASP A 85 -15.01 -5.51 7.44
CA ASP A 85 -14.52 -6.09 8.71
C ASP A 85 -13.01 -5.79 8.90
N TYR A 86 -12.18 -6.01 7.84
CA TYR A 86 -10.74 -5.70 7.89
C TYR A 86 -10.45 -4.22 7.98
N LEU A 87 -11.27 -3.37 7.34
CA LEU A 87 -11.12 -1.91 7.40
C LEU A 87 -11.37 -1.38 8.82
N GLU A 88 -12.39 -1.89 9.51
CA GLU A 88 -12.65 -1.48 10.89
C GLU A 88 -11.48 -1.85 11.82
N VAL A 89 -10.96 -3.08 11.73
CA VAL A 89 -9.77 -3.49 12.51
C VAL A 89 -8.54 -2.62 12.16
N ALA A 90 -8.33 -2.31 10.88
CA ALA A 90 -7.21 -1.46 10.47
C ALA A 90 -7.35 -0.02 11.00
N LYS A 91 -8.56 0.52 11.09
CA LYS A 91 -8.82 1.84 11.68
C LYS A 91 -8.56 1.85 13.18
N GLU A 92 -8.91 0.79 13.91
CA GLU A 92 -8.57 0.62 15.32
C GLU A 92 -7.04 0.57 15.50
N ASN A 93 -6.34 -0.25 14.70
CA ASN A 93 -4.89 -0.34 14.72
C ASN A 93 -4.22 1.02 14.45
N LEU A 94 -4.74 1.79 13.49
CA LEU A 94 -4.25 3.16 13.23
C LEU A 94 -4.50 4.08 14.41
N SER A 95 -5.66 3.99 15.06
CA SER A 95 -5.98 4.79 16.25
C SER A 95 -4.99 4.54 17.38
N ASP A 96 -4.67 3.27 17.66
CA ASP A 96 -3.68 2.89 18.68
C ASP A 96 -2.30 3.46 18.35
N LEU A 97 -1.86 3.32 17.09
CA LEU A 97 -0.58 3.87 16.63
C LEU A 97 -0.52 5.41 16.73
N VAL A 98 -1.64 6.10 16.47
CA VAL A 98 -1.73 7.56 16.63
C VAL A 98 -1.65 7.96 18.11
N GLN A 99 -2.22 7.18 19.01
CA GLN A 99 -2.07 7.42 20.45
C GLN A 99 -0.63 7.27 20.92
N LEU A 100 0.10 6.30 20.37
CA LEU A 100 1.50 6.02 20.73
C LEU A 100 2.50 6.99 20.09
N SER A 101 2.28 7.39 18.83
CA SER A 101 3.26 8.10 18.00
C SER A 101 2.83 9.54 17.62
N GLY A 102 1.62 9.93 17.98
CA GLY A 102 1.04 11.23 17.58
C GLY A 102 0.57 11.25 16.12
N LYS A 103 0.05 12.39 15.71
CA LYS A 103 -0.41 12.62 14.32
C LYS A 103 0.76 12.98 13.42
N THR A 104 1.11 12.09 12.53
CA THR A 104 2.24 12.20 11.59
C THR A 104 1.75 12.25 10.13
N SER A 105 2.67 12.53 9.20
CA SER A 105 2.42 12.37 7.76
C SER A 105 1.91 10.98 7.43
N LEU A 106 2.55 9.93 7.98
CA LEU A 106 2.16 8.54 7.75
C LEU A 106 0.75 8.24 8.25
N SER A 107 0.42 8.66 9.48
CA SER A 107 -0.93 8.45 10.04
C SER A 107 -2.02 9.19 9.26
N ASN A 108 -1.73 10.40 8.77
CA ASN A 108 -2.66 11.14 7.90
C ASN A 108 -2.81 10.46 6.53
N ALA A 109 -1.74 9.88 5.98
CA ALA A 109 -1.82 9.11 4.73
C ALA A 109 -2.70 7.86 4.87
N TYR A 110 -2.60 7.11 5.98
CA TYR A 110 -3.51 5.99 6.26
C TYR A 110 -4.95 6.44 6.49
N ASN A 111 -5.17 7.55 7.19
CA ASN A 111 -6.51 8.12 7.33
C ASN A 111 -7.13 8.46 5.97
N ALA A 112 -6.35 9.04 5.05
CA ALA A 112 -6.80 9.30 3.68
C ALA A 112 -7.17 8.00 2.96
N ALA A 113 -6.31 6.97 3.03
CA ALA A 113 -6.54 5.67 2.42
C ALA A 113 -7.82 5.00 2.95
N PHE A 114 -8.02 4.98 4.26
CA PHE A 114 -9.16 4.31 4.87
C PHE A 114 -10.49 5.03 4.60
N VAL A 115 -10.49 6.37 4.54
CA VAL A 115 -11.67 7.12 4.07
C VAL A 115 -11.95 6.83 2.59
N ALA A 116 -10.92 6.71 1.75
CA ALA A 116 -11.10 6.29 0.35
C ALA A 116 -11.66 4.87 0.23
N TYR A 117 -11.24 3.95 1.11
CA TYR A 117 -11.77 2.58 1.17
C TYR A 117 -13.23 2.54 1.62
N GLU A 118 -13.63 3.34 2.61
CA GLU A 118 -15.04 3.50 2.96
C GLU A 118 -15.89 3.92 1.76
N ILE A 119 -15.38 4.85 0.95
CA ILE A 119 -16.04 5.26 -0.31
C ILE A 119 -16.06 4.10 -1.30
N GLY A 120 -14.97 3.35 -1.44
CA GLY A 120 -14.89 2.18 -2.32
C GLY A 120 -15.88 1.08 -1.96
N ILE A 121 -16.06 0.80 -0.67
CA ILE A 121 -17.03 -0.17 -0.13
C ILE A 121 -18.46 0.35 -0.26
N THR A 122 -18.65 1.64 -0.05
CA THR A 122 -19.97 2.28 0.04
C THR A 122 -19.96 3.62 -0.71
N PRO A 123 -20.09 3.59 -2.05
CA PRO A 123 -19.89 4.79 -2.92
C PRO A 123 -20.77 5.98 -2.60
N PHE A 124 -21.99 5.77 -2.07
CA PHE A 124 -22.87 6.86 -1.70
C PHE A 124 -22.36 7.71 -0.51
N LYS A 125 -21.34 7.29 0.21
CA LYS A 125 -20.66 8.10 1.25
C LYS A 125 -19.79 9.20 0.62
N ALA A 126 -19.39 9.10 -0.65
CA ALA A 126 -18.47 10.03 -1.30
C ALA A 126 -18.80 11.51 -1.12
N PRO A 127 -20.05 11.99 -1.30
CA PRO A 127 -20.40 13.40 -1.09
C PRO A 127 -20.17 13.90 0.33
N PHE A 128 -20.23 13.02 1.32
CA PHE A 128 -20.14 13.36 2.75
C PHE A 128 -18.71 13.32 3.29
N ILE A 129 -17.91 12.36 2.83
CA ILE A 129 -16.58 12.12 3.40
C ILE A 129 -15.43 12.35 2.40
N GLY A 130 -15.71 12.63 1.13
CA GLY A 130 -14.68 12.85 0.10
C GLY A 130 -13.76 14.03 0.40
N LEU A 131 -14.30 15.15 0.92
CA LEU A 131 -13.49 16.30 1.35
C LEU A 131 -12.57 15.95 2.52
N LYS A 132 -13.01 15.09 3.44
CA LYS A 132 -12.19 14.60 4.55
C LYS A 132 -11.01 13.77 4.03
N CYS A 133 -11.25 12.89 3.06
CA CYS A 133 -10.20 12.13 2.37
C CYS A 133 -9.13 13.07 1.79
N MET A 134 -9.54 14.06 1.03
CA MET A 134 -8.67 15.05 0.41
C MET A 134 -7.83 15.81 1.44
N LYS A 135 -8.48 16.31 2.51
CA LYS A 135 -7.80 17.04 3.58
C LYS A 135 -6.72 16.20 4.28
N TYR A 136 -6.98 14.93 4.54
CA TYR A 136 -5.98 14.03 5.11
C TYR A 136 -4.78 13.83 4.17
N GLY A 137 -5.02 13.58 2.87
CA GLY A 137 -3.96 13.42 1.88
C GLY A 137 -3.10 14.67 1.72
N GLU A 138 -3.72 15.85 1.61
CA GLU A 138 -3.00 17.14 1.57
C GLU A 138 -2.17 17.40 2.83
N THR A 139 -2.74 17.11 4.00
CA THR A 139 -2.04 17.28 5.28
C THR A 139 -0.83 16.36 5.34
N ALA A 140 -0.97 15.10 4.92
CA ALA A 140 0.12 14.13 4.90
C ALA A 140 1.30 14.63 4.07
N VAL A 141 1.05 15.06 2.82
CA VAL A 141 2.11 15.57 1.93
C VAL A 141 2.71 16.90 2.41
N LYS A 142 1.92 17.78 3.05
CA LYS A 142 2.42 19.03 3.65
C LYS A 142 3.32 18.78 4.86
N GLN A 143 3.00 17.80 5.69
CA GLN A 143 3.80 17.45 6.86
C GLN A 143 5.15 16.84 6.49
N ASP A 144 5.18 15.99 5.46
CA ASP A 144 6.41 15.40 4.93
C ASP A 144 6.27 15.11 3.43
N SER A 145 6.87 15.98 2.63
CA SER A 145 6.86 15.87 1.18
C SER A 145 7.79 14.78 0.63
N THR A 146 8.54 14.09 1.50
CA THR A 146 9.42 12.97 1.18
C THR A 146 8.85 11.63 1.64
N ASN A 147 7.74 11.63 2.34
CA ASN A 147 7.03 10.40 2.70
C ASN A 147 6.40 9.77 1.45
N TYR A 148 7.02 8.68 0.95
CA TYR A 148 6.56 7.98 -0.27
C TYR A 148 5.13 7.48 -0.14
N PHE A 149 4.72 6.98 1.04
CA PHE A 149 3.37 6.48 1.25
C PHE A 149 2.33 7.61 1.19
N ALA A 150 2.63 8.79 1.77
CA ALA A 150 1.78 9.97 1.67
C ALA A 150 1.61 10.42 0.21
N LEU A 151 2.71 10.41 -0.56
CA LEU A 151 2.68 10.71 -2.00
C LEU A 151 1.83 9.70 -2.78
N ILE A 152 1.95 8.40 -2.49
CA ILE A 152 1.10 7.35 -3.10
C ILE A 152 -0.37 7.62 -2.79
N GLN A 153 -0.72 7.88 -1.53
CA GLN A 153 -2.12 8.09 -1.15
C GLN A 153 -2.70 9.36 -1.78
N TYR A 154 -1.93 10.44 -1.85
CA TYR A 154 -2.40 11.64 -2.53
C TYR A 154 -2.50 11.45 -4.05
N GLY A 155 -1.60 10.68 -4.64
CA GLY A 155 -1.69 10.18 -6.01
C GLY A 155 -2.98 9.37 -6.25
N ASN A 156 -3.31 8.46 -5.33
CA ASN A 156 -4.56 7.68 -5.38
C ASN A 156 -5.80 8.59 -5.36
N ILE A 157 -5.83 9.60 -4.49
CA ILE A 157 -6.92 10.58 -4.44
C ILE A 157 -7.05 11.28 -5.81
N MET A 158 -5.95 11.77 -6.38
CA MET A 158 -5.98 12.43 -7.70
C MET A 158 -6.40 11.49 -8.82
N ASN A 159 -6.01 10.22 -8.76
CA ASN A 159 -6.32 9.23 -9.81
C ASN A 159 -7.78 8.79 -9.82
N TYR A 160 -8.38 8.59 -8.64
CA TYR A 160 -9.72 8.00 -8.51
C TYR A 160 -10.84 9.03 -8.29
N MET A 161 -10.50 10.24 -7.87
CA MET A 161 -11.48 11.32 -7.73
C MET A 161 -11.97 11.78 -9.11
N PRO A 162 -13.29 12.01 -9.29
CA PRO A 162 -13.80 12.57 -10.54
C PRO A 162 -13.18 13.94 -10.86
N ASN A 163 -12.94 14.22 -12.14
CA ASN A 163 -12.34 15.48 -12.60
C ASN A 163 -13.11 16.72 -12.11
N ALA A 164 -14.45 16.62 -12.05
CA ALA A 164 -15.30 17.69 -11.55
C ALA A 164 -15.01 18.11 -10.08
N PHE A 165 -14.38 17.23 -9.32
CA PHE A 165 -13.95 17.49 -7.94
C PHE A 165 -12.44 17.70 -7.81
N GLY A 166 -11.72 17.87 -8.90
CA GLY A 166 -10.29 18.18 -8.93
C GLY A 166 -9.38 16.97 -9.16
N GLY A 167 -9.94 15.78 -9.41
CA GLY A 167 -9.18 14.60 -9.82
C GLY A 167 -8.42 14.84 -11.13
N SER A 168 -7.25 14.24 -11.27
CA SER A 168 -6.41 14.38 -12.46
C SER A 168 -5.36 13.27 -12.50
N LYS A 169 -5.41 12.46 -13.55
CA LYS A 169 -4.40 11.42 -13.78
C LYS A 169 -2.99 11.99 -13.99
N ASP A 170 -2.89 13.18 -14.57
CA ASP A 170 -1.58 13.85 -14.73
C ASP A 170 -1.00 14.29 -13.38
N LYS A 171 -1.82 14.86 -12.49
CA LYS A 171 -1.38 15.16 -11.12
C LYS A 171 -1.04 13.88 -10.36
N ALA A 172 -1.84 12.82 -10.49
CA ALA A 172 -1.53 11.52 -9.88
C ALA A 172 -0.15 11.00 -10.30
N LEU A 173 0.17 11.04 -11.60
CA LEU A 173 1.48 10.66 -12.12
C LEU A 173 2.63 11.45 -11.50
N VAL A 174 2.47 12.74 -11.24
CA VAL A 174 3.50 13.56 -10.57
C VAL A 174 3.82 13.00 -9.19
N TYR A 175 2.80 12.70 -8.38
CA TYR A 175 2.97 12.16 -7.02
C TYR A 175 3.52 10.74 -7.04
N TYR A 176 3.01 9.87 -7.90
CA TYR A 176 3.49 8.49 -8.03
C TYR A 176 4.95 8.41 -8.48
N LYS A 177 5.35 9.21 -9.48
CA LYS A 177 6.74 9.27 -9.92
C LYS A 177 7.67 9.76 -8.82
N LYS A 178 7.26 10.80 -8.07
CA LYS A 178 8.03 11.27 -6.92
C LYS A 178 8.17 10.19 -5.84
N ALA A 179 7.09 9.46 -5.52
CA ALA A 179 7.14 8.35 -4.59
C ALA A 179 8.12 7.25 -5.08
N ARG A 180 8.03 6.87 -6.37
CA ARG A 180 8.92 5.89 -6.99
C ARG A 180 10.40 6.33 -6.89
N GLU A 181 10.71 7.59 -7.20
CA GLU A 181 12.07 8.12 -7.10
C GLU A 181 12.63 8.05 -5.67
N ILE A 182 11.79 8.31 -4.66
CA ILE A 182 12.18 8.20 -3.26
C ILE A 182 12.44 6.73 -2.90
N MET A 183 11.51 5.83 -3.25
CA MET A 183 11.64 4.40 -2.93
C MET A 183 12.85 3.77 -3.62
N ARG A 184 13.19 4.18 -4.85
CA ARG A 184 14.37 3.67 -5.59
C ARG A 184 15.72 3.99 -4.94
N LYS A 185 15.78 4.88 -3.97
CA LYS A 185 17.01 5.23 -3.26
C LYS A 185 17.41 4.23 -2.17
N ASP A 186 16.48 3.35 -1.77
CA ASP A 186 16.70 2.35 -0.73
C ASP A 186 16.19 0.99 -1.23
N GLU A 187 17.09 0.02 -1.31
CA GLU A 187 16.76 -1.33 -1.81
C GLU A 187 15.63 -2.01 -1.05
N VAL A 188 15.52 -1.76 0.25
CA VAL A 188 14.43 -2.32 1.09
C VAL A 188 13.07 -1.80 0.66
N LEU A 189 13.00 -0.61 0.10
CA LEU A 189 11.74 0.02 -0.31
C LEU A 189 11.27 -0.40 -1.72
N TYR A 190 12.13 -1.03 -2.54
CA TYR A 190 11.72 -1.39 -3.90
C TYR A 190 11.97 -2.85 -4.28
N LYS A 191 13.01 -3.52 -3.72
CA LYS A 191 13.24 -4.95 -3.98
C LYS A 191 12.32 -5.81 -3.13
N GLU A 192 11.72 -6.82 -3.71
CA GLU A 192 10.77 -7.71 -3.04
C GLU A 192 9.72 -6.93 -2.20
N ASN A 193 9.28 -5.77 -2.73
CA ASN A 193 8.32 -4.89 -2.08
C ASN A 193 7.02 -4.81 -2.89
N TRP A 194 5.94 -5.34 -2.33
CA TRP A 194 4.64 -5.40 -3.00
C TRP A 194 4.07 -4.01 -3.29
N LEU A 195 4.29 -3.03 -2.39
CA LEU A 195 3.78 -1.67 -2.55
C LEU A 195 4.48 -0.96 -3.71
N TYR A 196 5.80 -1.17 -3.86
CA TYR A 196 6.54 -0.65 -4.99
C TYR A 196 6.08 -1.29 -6.30
N MET A 197 5.94 -2.62 -6.33
CA MET A 197 5.44 -3.34 -7.50
C MET A 197 4.05 -2.84 -7.90
N ASN A 198 3.15 -2.66 -6.92
CA ASN A 198 1.82 -2.10 -7.16
C ASN A 198 1.88 -0.66 -7.68
N LEU A 199 2.80 0.16 -7.18
CA LEU A 199 2.99 1.55 -7.61
C LEU A 199 3.39 1.63 -9.08
N ILE A 200 4.42 0.87 -9.52
CA ILE A 200 4.87 0.90 -10.92
C ILE A 200 3.81 0.35 -11.88
N LEU A 201 3.05 -0.66 -11.50
CA LEU A 201 1.94 -1.18 -12.29
C LEU A 201 0.77 -0.18 -12.35
N THR A 202 0.52 0.59 -11.29
CA THR A 202 -0.47 1.68 -11.29
C THR A 202 -0.06 2.80 -12.25
N ILE A 203 1.22 3.15 -12.28
CA ILE A 203 1.74 4.15 -13.24
C ILE A 203 1.59 3.63 -14.67
N ALA A 204 1.95 2.37 -14.92
CA ALA A 204 1.79 1.71 -16.22
C ALA A 204 0.33 1.76 -16.71
N ASP A 205 -0.64 1.45 -15.81
CA ASP A 205 -2.06 1.47 -16.14
C ASP A 205 -2.55 2.88 -16.54
N ILE A 206 -2.07 3.93 -15.87
CA ILE A 206 -2.42 5.31 -16.25
C ILE A 206 -1.89 5.62 -17.65
N TYR A 207 -0.63 5.26 -17.98
CA TYR A 207 -0.07 5.49 -19.30
C TYR A 207 -0.79 4.68 -20.38
N LYS A 208 -1.12 3.41 -20.10
CA LYS A 208 -1.93 2.58 -20.97
C LYS A 208 -3.28 3.21 -21.30
N ASN A 209 -3.97 3.73 -20.28
CA ASN A 209 -5.26 4.40 -20.45
C ASN A 209 -5.16 5.76 -21.20
N LYS A 210 -3.94 6.30 -21.33
CA LYS A 210 -3.62 7.48 -22.14
C LYS A 210 -3.12 7.10 -23.54
N ASN A 211 -3.09 5.82 -23.89
CA ASN A 211 -2.51 5.25 -25.11
C ASN A 211 -0.99 5.54 -25.27
N ASP A 212 -0.28 5.84 -24.19
CA ASP A 212 1.16 5.97 -24.18
C ASP A 212 1.79 4.59 -23.94
N TYR A 213 1.84 3.80 -25.00
CA TYR A 213 2.28 2.40 -24.94
C TYR A 213 3.79 2.26 -24.68
N GLU A 214 4.59 3.22 -25.12
CA GLU A 214 6.03 3.21 -24.85
C GLU A 214 6.32 3.44 -23.36
N ALA A 215 5.70 4.43 -22.74
CA ALA A 215 5.82 4.61 -21.29
C ALA A 215 5.25 3.41 -20.51
N THR A 216 4.13 2.82 -20.95
CA THR A 216 3.56 1.61 -20.35
C THR A 216 4.56 0.47 -20.37
N LYS A 217 5.18 0.22 -21.51
CA LYS A 217 6.19 -0.84 -21.71
C LYS A 217 7.39 -0.66 -20.79
N GLN A 218 7.87 0.57 -20.59
CA GLN A 218 8.99 0.85 -19.68
C GLN A 218 8.71 0.39 -18.25
N TYR A 219 7.51 0.65 -17.72
CA TYR A 219 7.14 0.21 -16.36
C TYR A 219 6.90 -1.30 -16.26
N TYR A 220 6.40 -1.94 -17.33
CA TYR A 220 6.32 -3.41 -17.37
C TYR A 220 7.70 -4.05 -17.41
N LEU A 221 8.66 -3.49 -18.16
CA LEU A 221 10.05 -3.95 -18.16
C LEU A 221 10.70 -3.78 -16.79
N GLU A 222 10.47 -2.67 -16.11
CA GLU A 222 10.94 -2.48 -14.73
C GLU A 222 10.37 -3.53 -13.78
N ALA A 223 9.08 -3.87 -13.91
CA ALA A 223 8.46 -4.91 -13.11
C ALA A 223 9.07 -6.28 -13.37
N LEU A 224 9.37 -6.62 -14.64
CA LEU A 224 10.02 -7.87 -15.02
C LEU A 224 11.52 -7.91 -14.66
N GLU A 225 12.20 -6.77 -14.58
CA GLU A 225 13.56 -6.69 -14.06
C GLU A 225 13.61 -7.04 -12.56
N LEU A 226 12.62 -6.57 -11.79
CA LEU A 226 12.52 -6.82 -10.36
C LEU A 226 12.01 -8.23 -10.03
N GLU A 227 11.13 -8.77 -10.87
CA GLU A 227 10.53 -10.09 -10.70
C GLU A 227 10.52 -10.82 -12.05
N PRO A 228 11.63 -11.48 -12.43
CA PRO A 228 11.71 -12.27 -13.65
C PRO A 228 10.68 -13.42 -13.64
N GLY A 229 9.90 -13.53 -14.71
CA GLY A 229 8.84 -14.54 -14.81
C GLY A 229 7.54 -14.17 -14.09
N TYR A 230 7.31 -12.90 -13.80
CA TYR A 230 6.03 -12.43 -13.26
C TYR A 230 4.93 -12.58 -14.34
N LYS A 231 4.27 -13.73 -14.35
CA LYS A 231 3.30 -14.13 -15.37
C LYS A 231 2.23 -13.09 -15.68
N PHE A 232 1.75 -12.41 -14.65
CA PHE A 232 0.74 -11.35 -14.83
C PHE A 232 1.27 -10.21 -15.69
N VAL A 233 2.52 -9.79 -15.48
CA VAL A 233 3.13 -8.69 -16.26
C VAL A 233 3.52 -9.18 -17.66
N GLU A 234 3.96 -10.43 -17.81
CA GLU A 234 4.22 -11.04 -19.11
C GLU A 234 2.94 -11.07 -19.98
N GLU A 235 1.80 -11.44 -19.39
CA GLU A 235 0.48 -11.38 -20.06
C GLU A 235 0.10 -9.95 -20.47
N LEU A 236 0.30 -8.96 -19.57
CA LEU A 236 0.04 -7.55 -19.87
C LEU A 236 0.92 -7.03 -21.02
N MET A 237 2.20 -7.41 -21.02
CA MET A 237 3.15 -7.07 -22.09
C MET A 237 2.75 -7.70 -23.41
N GLY A 238 2.37 -8.98 -23.41
CA GLY A 238 1.89 -9.68 -24.61
C GLY A 238 0.63 -9.05 -25.22
N ASN A 239 -0.27 -8.54 -24.38
CA ASN A 239 -1.45 -7.83 -24.85
C ASN A 239 -1.15 -6.41 -25.36
N LEU A 240 -0.08 -5.77 -24.88
CA LEU A 240 0.34 -4.46 -25.35
C LEU A 240 0.92 -4.50 -26.78
N ILE A 241 1.58 -5.60 -27.13
CA ILE A 241 2.21 -5.79 -28.46
C ILE A 241 1.17 -6.11 -29.54
N LYS A 242 -0.01 -6.60 -29.16
CA LYS A 242 -1.08 -6.98 -30.08
C LYS A 242 -2.00 -5.83 -30.52
N ASN A 243 -1.87 -4.68 -29.86
CA ASN A 243 -2.62 -3.45 -30.15
C ASN A 243 -1.72 -2.42 -30.83
#